data_84e4b73bdb8dc8562f6015745b1476e4
#
_entry.id   84e4b73bdb8dc8562f6015745b1476e4
#
_cell.length_a   1.000
_cell.length_b   1.000
_cell.length_c   1.000
_cell.angle_alpha   90.00
_cell.angle_beta   90.00
_cell.angle_gamma   90.00
#
_symmetry.space_group_name_H-M   'P 1'
#
loop_
_entity.id
_entity.type
_entity.pdbx_description
1 polymer ?
#
loop_
_entity_poly.entity_id
_entity_poly.type
_entity_poly.pdbx_seq_one_letter_code
_entity_poly.pdbx_strand_id
1 'polypeptide(L)'
;MKMKSLMLGVVSTLAFTSALHAERGSDGNVGIIYWQAPSILNPYLSGGTKDIESSSLVIEALGGYDPTGAMYARLAAEIPTVANGGISEDLTSITWKLKPGVLWSDGTPFTSADVVFTADYCIGEPGCYQEAKFEGVKSVDAVDDLTVKITFEKPMPNPYGPFVGSQTPILQKAQFQNCTGTKRQECTAENFGPIGTGAFVVTDFKPNDVIQMKANENYREAGKPRFATLVFKGGGDAAGAGRAVMETGEYDHAWNLQLAPEVIKQMAEGGKGKPVSGFSTAVER
;
A
#
# COMPACT_ATOMS: atom_id res chain seq x y z
N MET A 1 -32.21 71.77 -17.10
CA MET A 1 -32.52 70.31 -17.10
C MET A 1 -31.23 69.61 -16.83
N LYS A 2 -31.04 69.06 -15.61
CA LYS A 2 -29.84 68.33 -15.20
C LYS A 2 -30.18 66.80 -15.20
N MET A 3 -29.59 66.08 -16.14
CA MET A 3 -29.66 64.58 -16.18
C MET A 3 -28.73 64.03 -15.12
N LYS A 4 -29.28 63.28 -14.19
CA LYS A 4 -28.53 62.46 -13.23
C LYS A 4 -28.28 61.09 -13.83
N SER A 5 -27.02 60.73 -14.07
CA SER A 5 -26.57 59.38 -14.47
C SER A 5 -26.61 58.50 -13.24
N LEU A 6 -27.33 57.37 -13.34
CA LEU A 6 -27.38 56.32 -12.33
C LEU A 6 -26.37 55.26 -12.75
N MET A 7 -25.26 55.13 -12.01
CA MET A 7 -24.33 54.01 -12.18
C MET A 7 -24.87 52.78 -11.43
N LEU A 8 -25.21 51.75 -12.19
CA LEU A 8 -25.54 50.42 -11.64
C LEU A 8 -24.24 49.65 -11.45
N GLY A 9 -23.83 49.47 -10.19
CA GLY A 9 -22.70 48.62 -9.85
C GLY A 9 -23.12 47.15 -9.85
N VAL A 10 -22.56 46.34 -10.76
CA VAL A 10 -22.72 44.90 -10.77
C VAL A 10 -21.75 44.29 -9.73
N VAL A 11 -22.29 43.83 -8.62
CA VAL A 11 -21.55 43.05 -7.64
C VAL A 11 -21.54 41.61 -8.12
N SER A 12 -20.41 41.18 -8.71
CA SER A 12 -20.17 39.76 -9.02
C SER A 12 -19.82 39.00 -7.73
N THR A 13 -20.77 38.28 -7.18
CA THR A 13 -20.54 37.28 -6.13
C THR A 13 -19.86 36.06 -6.74
N LEU A 14 -18.55 35.94 -6.54
CA LEU A 14 -17.81 34.70 -6.79
C LEU A 14 -18.27 33.69 -5.75
N ALA A 15 -19.14 32.76 -6.15
CA ALA A 15 -19.46 31.57 -5.39
C ALA A 15 -18.24 30.61 -5.43
N PHE A 16 -17.44 30.61 -4.38
CA PHE A 16 -16.49 29.54 -4.14
C PHE A 16 -17.29 28.26 -3.84
N THR A 17 -17.46 27.41 -4.83
CA THR A 17 -17.86 26.02 -4.60
C THR A 17 -16.66 25.30 -3.99
N SER A 18 -16.54 25.32 -2.66
CA SER A 18 -15.70 24.39 -1.94
C SER A 18 -16.23 22.98 -2.26
N ALA A 19 -15.47 22.21 -3.04
CA ALA A 19 -15.70 20.79 -3.15
C ALA A 19 -15.63 20.22 -1.73
N LEU A 20 -16.76 19.78 -1.19
CA LEU A 20 -16.82 19.05 0.07
C LEU A 20 -16.05 17.74 -0.13
N HIS A 21 -14.75 17.73 0.16
CA HIS A 21 -14.01 16.50 0.33
C HIS A 21 -14.53 15.87 1.63
N ALA A 22 -14.99 14.64 1.52
CA ALA A 22 -15.35 13.91 2.71
C ALA A 22 -14.16 13.88 3.68
N GLU A 23 -14.41 14.11 4.95
CA GLU A 23 -13.37 14.14 5.97
C GLU A 23 -12.76 12.74 6.17
N ARG A 24 -11.50 12.71 6.53
CA ARG A 24 -10.82 11.47 6.91
C ARG A 24 -11.56 10.79 8.05
N GLY A 25 -11.77 9.48 7.96
CA GLY A 25 -12.48 8.71 8.97
C GLY A 25 -13.99 8.92 9.00
N SER A 26 -14.58 9.65 8.04
CA SER A 26 -16.01 9.98 8.02
C SER A 26 -16.94 8.77 7.93
N ASP A 27 -16.46 7.66 7.34
CA ASP A 27 -17.26 6.45 7.14
C ASP A 27 -17.23 5.48 8.35
N GLY A 28 -16.55 5.87 9.44
CA GLY A 28 -16.51 5.10 10.69
C GLY A 28 -15.54 3.92 10.62
N ASN A 29 -16.00 2.73 10.94
CA ASN A 29 -15.17 1.54 11.06
C ASN A 29 -15.36 0.60 9.88
N VAL A 30 -14.31 -0.20 9.51
CA VAL A 30 -14.41 -1.28 8.55
C VAL A 30 -13.82 -2.56 9.12
N GLY A 31 -14.54 -3.68 8.91
CA GLY A 31 -14.13 -5.02 9.31
C GLY A 31 -13.74 -5.87 8.09
N ILE A 32 -12.52 -6.37 8.08
CA ILE A 32 -12.01 -7.30 7.05
C ILE A 32 -11.78 -8.66 7.72
N ILE A 33 -12.22 -9.73 7.08
CA ILE A 33 -11.94 -11.10 7.57
C ILE A 33 -11.23 -11.92 6.50
N TYR A 34 -10.11 -12.54 6.92
CA TYR A 34 -9.40 -13.54 6.12
C TYR A 34 -9.52 -14.90 6.80
N TRP A 35 -9.68 -15.97 6.03
CA TRP A 35 -9.67 -17.33 6.59
C TRP A 35 -8.28 -17.74 7.10
N GLN A 36 -7.20 -17.12 6.58
CA GLN A 36 -5.84 -17.23 7.11
C GLN A 36 -5.45 -15.92 7.79
N ALA A 37 -5.18 -15.96 9.08
CA ALA A 37 -4.75 -14.79 9.82
C ALA A 37 -3.34 -14.34 9.43
N PRO A 38 -3.07 -13.03 9.33
CA PRO A 38 -1.72 -12.51 9.19
C PRO A 38 -0.84 -12.90 10.39
N SER A 39 0.43 -13.19 10.10
CA SER A 39 1.41 -13.57 11.10
C SER A 39 2.51 -12.53 11.32
N ILE A 40 2.70 -11.63 10.34
CA ILE A 40 3.71 -10.58 10.35
C ILE A 40 3.30 -9.47 9.37
N LEU A 41 3.79 -8.25 9.57
CA LEU A 41 3.55 -7.11 8.67
C LEU A 41 4.82 -6.66 7.94
N ASN A 42 5.77 -7.56 7.79
CA ASN A 42 7.00 -7.34 7.04
C ASN A 42 7.11 -8.34 5.88
N PRO A 43 6.77 -7.95 4.64
CA PRO A 43 6.82 -8.83 3.48
C PRO A 43 8.19 -9.37 3.14
N TYR A 44 9.25 -8.74 3.60
CA TYR A 44 10.61 -9.24 3.40
C TYR A 44 10.92 -10.50 4.24
N LEU A 45 10.09 -10.77 5.26
CA LEU A 45 10.20 -11.93 6.14
C LEU A 45 9.07 -12.94 5.96
N SER A 46 8.18 -12.73 4.99
CA SER A 46 7.09 -13.65 4.65
C SER A 46 6.77 -13.64 3.16
N GLY A 47 6.55 -14.83 2.59
CA GLY A 47 5.99 -15.00 1.25
C GLY A 47 4.47 -15.19 1.24
N GLY A 48 3.81 -15.14 2.39
CA GLY A 48 2.37 -15.35 2.51
C GLY A 48 1.55 -14.17 2.01
N THR A 49 0.61 -14.40 1.08
CA THR A 49 -0.25 -13.36 0.52
C THR A 49 -1.02 -12.60 1.62
N LYS A 50 -1.50 -13.31 2.64
CA LYS A 50 -2.18 -12.72 3.81
C LYS A 50 -1.34 -11.66 4.53
N ASP A 51 -0.02 -11.89 4.62
CA ASP A 51 0.92 -10.97 5.28
C ASP A 51 1.27 -9.79 4.37
N ILE A 52 1.48 -10.06 3.07
CA ILE A 52 1.78 -9.05 2.06
C ILE A 52 0.61 -8.08 1.88
N GLU A 53 -0.61 -8.58 1.77
CA GLU A 53 -1.79 -7.74 1.56
C GLU A 53 -2.14 -6.93 2.80
N SER A 54 -2.13 -7.54 3.99
CA SER A 54 -2.39 -6.81 5.22
C SER A 54 -1.35 -5.72 5.51
N SER A 55 -0.07 -5.98 5.20
CA SER A 55 0.99 -4.98 5.33
C SER A 55 0.82 -3.81 4.37
N SER A 56 0.22 -4.01 3.20
CA SER A 56 0.03 -2.98 2.18
C SER A 56 -0.91 -1.84 2.59
N LEU A 57 -1.66 -2.02 3.68
CA LEU A 57 -2.48 -0.98 4.31
C LEU A 57 -1.62 0.02 5.10
N VAL A 58 -0.42 -0.39 5.51
CA VAL A 58 0.49 0.35 6.39
C VAL A 58 1.74 0.82 5.66
N ILE A 59 2.41 -0.06 4.94
CA ILE A 59 3.66 0.23 4.22
C ILE A 59 3.45 0.13 2.71
N GLU A 60 4.06 1.05 1.96
CA GLU A 60 3.81 1.20 0.52
C GLU A 60 5.08 1.09 -0.30
N ALA A 61 4.93 0.67 -1.56
CA ALA A 61 5.99 0.68 -2.57
C ALA A 61 6.02 1.98 -3.38
N LEU A 62 7.03 2.16 -4.24
CA LEU A 62 7.13 3.32 -5.15
C LEU A 62 6.00 3.34 -6.18
N GLY A 63 5.62 2.16 -6.68
CA GLY A 63 4.51 1.98 -7.61
C GLY A 63 3.61 0.80 -7.23
N GLY A 64 2.50 0.67 -7.93
CA GLY A 64 1.54 -0.42 -7.77
C GLY A 64 0.87 -0.79 -9.08
N TYR A 65 0.01 -1.80 -9.04
CA TYR A 65 -0.82 -2.23 -10.17
C TYR A 65 -2.28 -2.02 -9.82
N ASP A 66 -3.03 -1.49 -10.76
CA ASP A 66 -4.48 -1.40 -10.66
C ASP A 66 -5.16 -2.75 -11.01
N PRO A 67 -6.49 -2.90 -10.83
CA PRO A 67 -7.19 -4.13 -11.17
C PRO A 67 -7.10 -4.56 -12.64
N THR A 68 -6.69 -3.68 -13.55
CA THR A 68 -6.46 -3.99 -14.97
C THR A 68 -5.03 -4.46 -15.25
N GLY A 69 -4.14 -4.39 -14.24
CA GLY A 69 -2.72 -4.69 -14.35
C GLY A 69 -1.89 -3.49 -14.82
N ALA A 70 -2.48 -2.31 -14.98
CA ALA A 70 -1.73 -1.11 -15.33
C ALA A 70 -0.96 -0.58 -14.11
N MET A 71 0.31 -0.19 -14.32
CA MET A 71 1.12 0.40 -13.26
C MET A 71 0.68 1.84 -12.96
N TYR A 72 0.69 2.20 -11.67
CA TYR A 72 0.49 3.57 -11.21
C TYR A 72 1.53 3.95 -10.15
N ALA A 73 1.86 5.25 -10.09
CA ALA A 73 2.79 5.77 -9.11
C ALA A 73 2.13 5.93 -7.73
N ARG A 74 2.78 5.40 -6.68
CA ARG A 74 2.37 5.48 -5.28
C ARG A 74 3.20 6.50 -4.50
N LEU A 75 4.40 6.11 -4.06
CA LEU A 75 5.38 6.99 -3.42
C LEU A 75 6.27 7.69 -4.47
N ALA A 76 6.35 7.16 -5.69
CA ALA A 76 6.98 7.84 -6.81
C ALA A 76 6.09 8.96 -7.37
N ALA A 77 6.70 9.99 -7.91
CA ALA A 77 5.99 11.09 -8.58
C ALA A 77 5.35 10.64 -9.90
N GLU A 78 6.06 9.78 -10.63
CA GLU A 78 5.63 9.17 -11.89
C GLU A 78 6.24 7.77 -12.06
N ILE A 79 5.72 6.98 -12.99
CA ILE A 79 6.34 5.72 -13.40
C ILE A 79 7.49 6.03 -14.36
N PRO A 80 8.74 5.61 -14.06
CA PRO A 80 9.86 5.81 -14.96
C PRO A 80 9.68 5.00 -16.25
N THR A 81 10.01 5.61 -17.37
CA THR A 81 10.00 4.97 -18.71
C THR A 81 11.20 5.45 -19.50
N VAL A 82 11.52 4.79 -20.64
CA VAL A 82 12.52 5.31 -21.57
C VAL A 82 12.06 6.67 -22.12
N ALA A 83 10.79 6.83 -22.43
CA ALA A 83 10.23 8.04 -23.03
C ALA A 83 10.33 9.28 -22.12
N ASN A 84 10.23 9.13 -20.78
CA ASN A 84 10.41 10.23 -19.83
C ASN A 84 11.83 10.34 -19.27
N GLY A 85 12.78 9.52 -19.80
CA GLY A 85 14.18 9.50 -19.36
C GLY A 85 14.40 8.84 -17.99
N GLY A 86 13.38 8.25 -17.40
CA GLY A 86 13.47 7.53 -16.15
C GLY A 86 14.14 6.16 -16.27
N ILE A 87 14.15 5.56 -17.46
CA ILE A 87 14.91 4.35 -17.81
C ILE A 87 15.96 4.73 -18.84
N SER A 88 17.21 4.33 -18.66
CA SER A 88 18.28 4.56 -19.63
C SER A 88 18.01 3.82 -20.94
N GLU A 89 18.43 4.39 -22.08
CA GLU A 89 18.24 3.80 -23.41
C GLU A 89 18.87 2.41 -23.56
N ASP A 90 19.98 2.17 -22.86
CA ASP A 90 20.66 0.86 -22.80
C ASP A 90 20.03 -0.11 -21.78
N LEU A 91 18.94 0.29 -21.12
CA LEU A 91 18.19 -0.47 -20.12
C LEU A 91 19.05 -0.93 -18.92
N THR A 92 20.16 -0.26 -18.64
CA THR A 92 21.05 -0.63 -17.51
C THR A 92 20.73 0.12 -16.24
N SER A 93 19.80 1.10 -16.26
CA SER A 93 19.37 1.80 -15.04
C SER A 93 17.95 2.31 -15.11
N ILE A 94 17.33 2.43 -13.93
CA ILE A 94 16.05 3.10 -13.69
C ILE A 94 16.21 4.15 -12.60
N THR A 95 15.68 5.33 -12.83
CA THR A 95 15.71 6.47 -11.87
C THR A 95 14.30 6.79 -11.45
N TRP A 96 14.06 6.68 -10.15
CA TRP A 96 12.79 7.02 -9.51
C TRP A 96 12.85 8.42 -8.90
N LYS A 97 11.88 9.24 -9.23
CA LYS A 97 11.61 10.50 -8.53
C LYS A 97 10.53 10.27 -7.49
N LEU A 98 10.82 10.59 -6.24
CA LEU A 98 9.90 10.43 -5.12
C LEU A 98 8.93 11.61 -5.06
N LYS A 99 7.72 11.38 -4.55
CA LYS A 99 6.75 12.47 -4.29
C LYS A 99 7.27 13.36 -3.16
N PRO A 100 7.33 14.69 -3.34
CA PRO A 100 7.71 15.59 -2.28
C PRO A 100 6.63 15.65 -1.18
N GLY A 101 7.07 15.88 0.06
CA GLY A 101 6.18 16.09 1.20
C GLY A 101 5.46 14.84 1.72
N VAL A 102 5.86 13.65 1.29
CA VAL A 102 5.37 12.40 1.89
C VAL A 102 5.95 12.25 3.28
N LEU A 103 5.08 11.96 4.25
CA LEU A 103 5.46 11.71 5.63
C LEU A 103 5.21 10.26 6.02
N TRP A 104 6.07 9.73 6.87
CA TRP A 104 5.79 8.54 7.64
C TRP A 104 4.69 8.78 8.67
N SER A 105 4.10 7.74 9.21
CA SER A 105 3.02 7.87 10.20
C SER A 105 3.46 8.53 11.53
N ASP A 106 4.75 8.57 11.81
CA ASP A 106 5.35 9.28 12.94
C ASP A 106 5.63 10.78 12.65
N GLY A 107 5.31 11.25 11.43
CA GLY A 107 5.52 12.63 10.99
C GLY A 107 6.90 12.95 10.42
N THR A 108 7.82 11.98 10.40
CA THR A 108 9.15 12.18 9.79
C THR A 108 9.07 12.12 8.25
N PRO A 109 9.96 12.80 7.51
CA PRO A 109 9.92 12.81 6.05
C PRO A 109 10.37 11.47 5.46
N PHE A 110 9.67 11.03 4.40
CA PHE A 110 10.09 9.92 3.54
C PHE A 110 11.13 10.42 2.53
N THR A 111 12.25 9.72 2.40
CA THR A 111 13.36 10.10 1.53
C THR A 111 13.96 8.92 0.76
N SER A 112 14.87 9.23 -0.16
CA SER A 112 15.67 8.24 -0.90
C SER A 112 16.51 7.34 0.01
N ALA A 113 16.91 7.83 1.19
CA ALA A 113 17.66 7.03 2.16
C ALA A 113 16.87 5.82 2.68
N ASP A 114 15.53 5.91 2.75
CA ASP A 114 14.66 4.79 3.13
C ASP A 114 14.61 3.73 2.01
N VAL A 115 14.60 4.18 0.75
CA VAL A 115 14.60 3.28 -0.42
C VAL A 115 15.92 2.52 -0.52
N VAL A 116 17.06 3.20 -0.38
CA VAL A 116 18.40 2.58 -0.35
C VAL A 116 18.48 1.58 0.79
N PHE A 117 18.11 1.99 2.00
CA PHE A 117 18.08 1.10 3.17
C PHE A 117 17.25 -0.15 2.91
N THR A 118 16.08 -0.01 2.27
CA THR A 118 15.21 -1.14 1.99
C THR A 118 15.83 -2.12 0.99
N ALA A 119 16.58 -1.62 0.01
CA ALA A 119 17.34 -2.48 -0.89
C ALA A 119 18.40 -3.28 -0.13
N ASP A 120 19.21 -2.59 0.69
CA ASP A 120 20.25 -3.21 1.51
C ASP A 120 19.67 -4.22 2.53
N TYR A 121 18.43 -4.00 2.98
CA TYR A 121 17.73 -4.91 3.88
C TYR A 121 17.45 -6.28 3.27
N CYS A 122 17.43 -6.39 1.92
CA CYS A 122 17.07 -7.61 1.21
C CYS A 122 18.18 -8.15 0.29
N ILE A 123 18.90 -7.30 -0.43
CA ILE A 123 19.89 -7.74 -1.44
C ILE A 123 21.06 -8.49 -0.76
N GLY A 124 21.27 -9.74 -1.19
CA GLY A 124 22.35 -10.59 -0.67
C GLY A 124 22.15 -11.05 0.78
N GLU A 125 20.96 -10.81 1.34
CA GLU A 125 20.66 -11.14 2.73
C GLU A 125 19.89 -12.47 2.83
N PRO A 126 20.48 -13.54 3.40
CA PRO A 126 19.83 -14.82 3.52
C PRO A 126 18.48 -14.74 4.25
N GLY A 127 17.46 -15.38 3.66
CA GLY A 127 16.11 -15.40 4.23
C GLY A 127 15.24 -14.17 3.94
N CYS A 128 15.65 -13.29 3.02
CA CYS A 128 14.73 -12.33 2.43
C CYS A 128 13.81 -13.05 1.42
N TYR A 129 12.52 -13.06 1.69
CA TYR A 129 11.53 -13.71 0.82
C TYR A 129 11.38 -13.00 -0.54
N GLN A 130 11.80 -11.75 -0.64
CA GLN A 130 11.65 -10.94 -1.85
C GLN A 130 12.96 -10.77 -2.63
N GLU A 131 14.00 -11.54 -2.34
CA GLU A 131 15.33 -11.46 -2.97
C GLU A 131 15.24 -11.53 -4.51
N ALA A 132 14.39 -12.42 -5.05
CA ALA A 132 14.18 -12.56 -6.49
C ALA A 132 13.67 -11.28 -7.18
N LYS A 133 13.06 -10.35 -6.44
CA LYS A 133 12.63 -9.06 -6.99
C LYS A 133 13.79 -8.10 -7.23
N PHE A 134 14.94 -8.37 -6.63
CA PHE A 134 16.17 -7.58 -6.76
C PHE A 134 17.22 -8.28 -7.62
N GLU A 135 16.87 -9.38 -8.30
CA GLU A 135 17.79 -10.10 -9.17
C GLU A 135 18.37 -9.18 -10.26
N GLY A 136 19.68 -9.21 -10.44
CA GLY A 136 20.41 -8.38 -11.40
C GLY A 136 20.59 -6.92 -10.99
N VAL A 137 20.14 -6.51 -9.80
CA VAL A 137 20.44 -5.19 -9.24
C VAL A 137 21.89 -5.14 -8.80
N LYS A 138 22.67 -4.19 -9.38
CA LYS A 138 24.06 -3.93 -9.04
C LYS A 138 24.19 -2.94 -7.88
N SER A 139 23.40 -1.87 -7.90
CA SER A 139 23.35 -0.87 -6.83
C SER A 139 22.02 -0.15 -6.80
N VAL A 140 21.69 0.40 -5.61
CA VAL A 140 20.60 1.34 -5.39
C VAL A 140 21.18 2.56 -4.69
N ASP A 141 21.18 3.69 -5.37
CA ASP A 141 21.91 4.88 -4.95
C ASP A 141 20.95 6.06 -4.75
N ALA A 142 21.07 6.78 -3.63
CA ALA A 142 20.44 8.07 -3.45
C ALA A 142 21.20 9.13 -4.24
N VAL A 143 20.55 9.72 -5.25
CA VAL A 143 21.11 10.83 -6.03
C VAL A 143 20.95 12.13 -5.25
N ASP A 144 19.77 12.32 -4.67
CA ASP A 144 19.40 13.38 -3.73
C ASP A 144 18.26 12.85 -2.84
N ASP A 145 17.71 13.69 -1.96
CA ASP A 145 16.66 13.28 -1.00
C ASP A 145 15.38 12.72 -1.66
N LEU A 146 15.12 13.08 -2.92
CA LEU A 146 13.92 12.70 -3.66
C LEU A 146 14.21 11.93 -4.96
N THR A 147 15.46 11.52 -5.18
CA THR A 147 15.85 10.80 -6.39
C THR A 147 16.67 9.55 -6.07
N VAL A 148 16.19 8.41 -6.54
CA VAL A 148 16.88 7.11 -6.39
C VAL A 148 17.21 6.55 -7.76
N LYS A 149 18.45 6.11 -7.94
CA LYS A 149 18.88 5.40 -9.13
C LYS A 149 19.19 3.95 -8.80
N ILE A 150 18.58 3.03 -9.55
CA ILE A 150 18.91 1.60 -9.51
C ILE A 150 19.72 1.29 -10.77
N THR A 151 20.90 0.72 -10.58
CA THR A 151 21.77 0.26 -11.67
C THR A 151 21.72 -1.27 -11.73
N PHE A 152 21.61 -1.83 -12.92
CA PHE A 152 21.57 -3.26 -13.15
C PHE A 152 22.93 -3.75 -13.69
N GLU A 153 23.23 -5.03 -13.42
CA GLU A 153 24.45 -5.68 -13.96
C GLU A 153 24.45 -5.84 -15.46
N LYS A 154 23.27 -5.96 -16.05
CA LYS A 154 23.01 -6.16 -17.49
C LYS A 154 21.75 -5.39 -17.88
N PRO A 155 21.50 -5.16 -19.19
CA PRO A 155 20.24 -4.60 -19.65
C PRO A 155 19.04 -5.37 -19.08
N MET A 156 18.13 -4.64 -18.42
CA MET A 156 16.93 -5.17 -17.75
C MET A 156 15.67 -4.67 -18.48
N PRO A 157 15.08 -5.47 -19.36
CA PRO A 157 13.88 -5.06 -20.13
C PRO A 157 12.65 -4.77 -19.25
N ASN A 158 12.56 -5.42 -18.08
CA ASN A 158 11.52 -5.15 -17.09
C ASN A 158 12.13 -4.74 -15.75
N PRO A 159 12.49 -3.46 -15.57
CA PRO A 159 13.23 -2.99 -14.40
C PRO A 159 12.35 -2.73 -13.17
N TYR A 160 11.07 -3.11 -13.19
CA TYR A 160 10.09 -2.81 -12.14
C TYR A 160 9.98 -3.88 -11.06
N GLY A 161 10.86 -4.89 -11.05
CA GLY A 161 10.92 -5.88 -9.98
C GLY A 161 11.06 -5.26 -8.59
N PRO A 162 12.07 -4.40 -8.37
CA PRO A 162 12.22 -3.64 -7.13
C PRO A 162 11.13 -2.58 -6.99
N PHE A 163 10.53 -2.51 -5.81
CA PHE A 163 9.69 -1.41 -5.35
C PHE A 163 8.39 -1.14 -6.12
N VAL A 164 7.89 -2.11 -6.90
CA VAL A 164 6.57 -2.05 -7.52
C VAL A 164 5.72 -3.22 -7.05
N GLY A 165 4.56 -2.89 -6.47
CA GLY A 165 3.65 -3.86 -5.86
C GLY A 165 3.89 -4.07 -4.37
N SER A 166 2.94 -4.73 -3.72
CA SER A 166 2.89 -4.90 -2.26
C SER A 166 3.97 -5.82 -1.69
N GLN A 167 4.70 -6.56 -2.53
CA GLN A 167 5.77 -7.46 -2.10
C GLN A 167 7.06 -6.72 -1.70
N THR A 168 7.31 -5.55 -2.28
CA THR A 168 8.52 -4.77 -2.06
C THR A 168 8.22 -3.35 -1.57
N PRO A 169 7.50 -3.20 -0.44
CA PRO A 169 7.24 -1.89 0.14
C PRO A 169 8.53 -1.28 0.70
N ILE A 170 8.53 0.03 0.91
CA ILE A 170 9.66 0.71 1.53
C ILE A 170 9.54 0.63 3.04
N LEU A 171 10.63 0.29 3.72
CA LEU A 171 10.78 0.28 5.16
C LEU A 171 11.40 1.59 5.65
N GLN A 172 10.91 2.11 6.77
CA GLN A 172 11.51 3.29 7.39
C GLN A 172 12.90 2.94 7.95
N LYS A 173 13.94 3.59 7.43
CA LYS A 173 15.31 3.36 7.87
C LYS A 173 15.49 3.59 9.39
N ALA A 174 14.91 4.67 9.92
CA ALA A 174 15.04 5.01 11.33
C ALA A 174 14.53 3.92 12.26
N GLN A 175 13.41 3.27 11.90
CA GLN A 175 12.83 2.16 12.66
C GLN A 175 13.63 0.87 12.51
N PHE A 176 14.00 0.51 11.28
CA PHE A 176 14.56 -0.82 10.97
C PHE A 176 16.08 -0.91 10.96
N GLN A 177 16.82 0.19 11.13
CA GLN A 177 18.29 0.20 11.00
C GLN A 177 19.04 -0.76 11.93
N ASN A 178 18.44 -1.11 13.07
CA ASN A 178 19.00 -2.09 14.01
C ASN A 178 18.47 -3.52 13.81
N CYS A 179 17.56 -3.70 12.84
CA CYS A 179 16.85 -4.93 12.51
C CYS A 179 17.40 -5.58 11.23
N THR A 180 18.69 -5.64 11.02
CA THR A 180 19.34 -6.14 9.81
C THR A 180 20.03 -7.50 10.03
N GLY A 181 20.33 -8.21 8.96
CA GLY A 181 20.99 -9.51 9.01
C GLY A 181 20.16 -10.52 9.82
N THR A 182 20.80 -11.24 10.71
CA THR A 182 20.15 -12.27 11.56
C THR A 182 19.14 -11.71 12.55
N LYS A 183 19.23 -10.41 12.89
CA LYS A 183 18.34 -9.78 13.86
C LYS A 183 16.95 -9.44 13.28
N ARG A 184 16.77 -9.50 11.97
CA ARG A 184 15.50 -9.13 11.31
C ARG A 184 14.28 -9.82 11.91
N GLN A 185 14.37 -11.12 12.19
CA GLN A 185 13.27 -11.89 12.76
C GLN A 185 13.04 -11.63 14.25
N GLU A 186 14.05 -11.14 14.97
CA GLU A 186 13.97 -10.83 16.40
C GLU A 186 13.29 -9.50 16.68
N CYS A 187 13.24 -8.60 15.70
CA CYS A 187 12.62 -7.27 15.78
C CYS A 187 11.08 -7.37 15.73
N THR A 188 10.50 -7.97 16.77
CA THR A 188 9.06 -8.24 16.82
C THR A 188 8.22 -6.96 16.77
N ALA A 189 8.64 -5.92 17.49
CA ALA A 189 7.89 -4.66 17.55
C ALA A 189 7.81 -3.99 16.17
N GLU A 190 8.91 -3.93 15.44
CA GLU A 190 9.02 -3.34 14.12
C GLU A 190 8.25 -4.16 13.08
N ASN A 191 8.38 -5.48 13.15
CA ASN A 191 7.73 -6.41 12.23
C ASN A 191 6.21 -6.51 12.43
N PHE A 192 5.70 -6.19 13.63
CA PHE A 192 4.26 -6.24 13.95
C PHE A 192 3.58 -4.86 13.89
N GLY A 193 4.36 -3.80 14.08
CA GLY A 193 3.89 -2.41 14.04
C GLY A 193 4.82 -1.53 13.20
N PRO A 194 4.96 -1.80 11.88
CA PRO A 194 5.81 -0.96 11.05
C PRO A 194 5.26 0.47 10.99
N ILE A 195 6.16 1.44 11.12
CA ILE A 195 5.87 2.84 10.77
C ILE A 195 5.80 2.91 9.26
N GLY A 196 4.66 3.35 8.73
CA GLY A 196 4.38 3.32 7.30
C GLY A 196 3.95 4.65 6.72
N THR A 197 3.95 4.74 5.40
CA THR A 197 3.41 5.86 4.64
C THR A 197 1.95 5.62 4.23
N GLY A 198 1.42 4.43 4.52
CA GLY A 198 0.11 3.97 4.11
C GLY A 198 -1.05 4.64 4.82
N ALA A 199 -2.25 4.27 4.41
CA ALA A 199 -3.48 4.88 4.87
C ALA A 199 -3.81 4.60 6.35
N PHE A 200 -3.26 3.52 6.90
CA PHE A 200 -3.54 3.10 8.28
C PHE A 200 -2.27 2.92 9.11
N VAL A 201 -2.43 3.02 10.42
CA VAL A 201 -1.40 2.78 11.44
C VAL A 201 -1.87 1.66 12.34
N VAL A 202 -1.00 0.69 12.62
CA VAL A 202 -1.27 -0.41 13.53
C VAL A 202 -1.39 0.12 14.97
N THR A 203 -2.45 -0.25 15.66
CA THR A 203 -2.66 0.08 17.08
C THR A 203 -2.52 -1.15 17.98
N ASP A 204 -2.82 -2.33 17.45
CA ASP A 204 -2.62 -3.62 18.12
C ASP A 204 -2.47 -4.72 17.07
N PHE A 205 -1.59 -5.69 17.32
CA PHE A 205 -1.41 -6.85 16.48
C PHE A 205 -1.22 -8.10 17.32
N LYS A 206 -2.15 -9.02 17.18
CA LYS A 206 -2.05 -10.38 17.72
C LYS A 206 -1.81 -11.33 16.56
N PRO A 207 -0.58 -11.81 16.34
CA PRO A 207 -0.25 -12.69 15.24
C PRO A 207 -1.17 -13.92 15.19
N ASN A 208 -1.57 -14.28 13.98
CA ASN A 208 -2.52 -15.36 13.72
C ASN A 208 -3.93 -15.17 14.31
N ASP A 209 -4.32 -13.94 14.63
CA ASP A 209 -5.64 -13.60 15.16
C ASP A 209 -6.18 -12.30 14.57
N VAL A 210 -5.71 -11.13 15.04
CA VAL A 210 -6.31 -9.84 14.70
C VAL A 210 -5.28 -8.73 14.59
N ILE A 211 -5.50 -7.80 13.65
CA ILE A 211 -4.81 -6.53 13.57
C ILE A 211 -5.85 -5.43 13.77
N GLN A 212 -5.58 -4.49 14.67
CA GLN A 212 -6.35 -3.27 14.83
C GLN A 212 -5.56 -2.10 14.27
N MET A 213 -6.21 -1.27 13.48
CA MET A 213 -5.60 -0.13 12.84
C MET A 213 -6.48 1.11 12.99
N LYS A 214 -5.87 2.28 12.94
CA LYS A 214 -6.54 3.58 12.84
C LYS A 214 -6.06 4.32 11.60
N ALA A 215 -6.86 5.28 11.14
CA ALA A 215 -6.46 6.17 10.04
C ALA A 215 -5.13 6.87 10.35
N ASN A 216 -4.25 6.91 9.34
CA ASN A 216 -3.00 7.65 9.41
C ASN A 216 -3.27 9.14 9.18
N GLU A 217 -3.05 9.97 10.19
CA GLU A 217 -3.28 11.42 10.10
C GLU A 217 -2.30 12.10 9.12
N ASN A 218 -1.11 11.51 8.93
CA ASN A 218 -0.09 11.98 8.01
C ASN A 218 -0.25 11.42 6.59
N TYR A 219 -1.35 10.68 6.31
CA TYR A 219 -1.55 10.14 4.98
C TYR A 219 -1.75 11.25 3.95
N ARG A 220 -0.97 11.20 2.87
CA ARG A 220 -0.84 12.26 1.86
C ARG A 220 -2.10 12.61 1.09
N GLU A 221 -3.08 11.69 1.00
CA GLU A 221 -4.29 11.94 0.24
C GLU A 221 -5.36 12.60 1.12
N ALA A 222 -5.79 13.78 0.75
CA ALA A 222 -6.82 14.52 1.47
C ALA A 222 -8.14 13.72 1.55
N GLY A 223 -8.74 13.66 2.73
CA GLY A 223 -9.99 12.93 2.96
C GLY A 223 -9.88 11.41 2.96
N LYS A 224 -8.67 10.87 2.88
CA LYS A 224 -8.42 9.43 2.97
C LYS A 224 -7.52 9.09 4.16
N PRO A 225 -7.65 7.86 4.71
CA PRO A 225 -8.71 6.90 4.39
C PRO A 225 -10.09 7.39 4.83
N ARG A 226 -11.14 6.86 4.20
CA ARG A 226 -12.53 7.19 4.56
C ARG A 226 -12.94 6.59 5.90
N PHE A 227 -12.41 5.42 6.25
CA PHE A 227 -12.65 4.76 7.53
C PHE A 227 -11.73 5.28 8.62
N ALA A 228 -12.26 5.51 9.82
CA ALA A 228 -11.48 5.94 10.99
C ALA A 228 -10.66 4.80 11.57
N THR A 229 -11.25 3.59 11.63
CA THR A 229 -10.57 2.38 12.12
C THR A 229 -10.81 1.22 11.18
N LEU A 230 -9.87 0.26 11.24
CA LEU A 230 -9.94 -0.99 10.52
C LEU A 230 -9.60 -2.13 11.47
N VAL A 231 -10.45 -3.15 11.48
CA VAL A 231 -10.17 -4.42 12.14
C VAL A 231 -9.94 -5.46 11.05
N PHE A 232 -8.75 -6.06 11.06
CA PHE A 232 -8.39 -7.15 10.17
C PHE A 232 -8.36 -8.45 10.98
N LYS A 233 -9.42 -9.21 10.93
CA LYS A 233 -9.56 -10.48 11.63
C LYS A 233 -9.11 -11.61 10.75
N GLY A 234 -8.47 -12.59 11.34
CA GLY A 234 -8.09 -13.78 10.64
C GLY A 234 -8.41 -15.06 11.41
N GLY A 235 -8.24 -16.19 10.73
CA GLY A 235 -8.46 -17.51 11.29
C GLY A 235 -9.85 -18.09 10.99
N GLY A 236 -9.97 -19.40 11.19
CA GLY A 236 -11.17 -20.14 10.82
C GLY A 236 -11.05 -20.81 9.46
N ASP A 237 -12.11 -20.81 8.70
CA ASP A 237 -12.18 -21.37 7.34
C ASP A 237 -12.87 -20.41 6.34
N ALA A 238 -12.72 -20.70 5.05
CA ALA A 238 -13.30 -19.88 3.99
C ALA A 238 -14.83 -19.80 4.06
N ALA A 239 -15.50 -20.86 4.51
CA ALA A 239 -16.97 -20.86 4.62
C ALA A 239 -17.42 -19.97 5.79
N GLY A 240 -16.72 -20.01 6.92
CA GLY A 240 -16.96 -19.13 8.07
C GLY A 240 -16.75 -17.66 7.70
N ALA A 241 -15.66 -17.33 7.01
CA ALA A 241 -15.39 -15.97 6.54
C ALA A 241 -16.47 -15.49 5.55
N GLY A 242 -16.90 -16.35 4.62
CA GLY A 242 -18.00 -16.06 3.70
C GLY A 242 -19.32 -15.77 4.40
N ARG A 243 -19.69 -16.58 5.40
CA ARG A 243 -20.90 -16.37 6.19
C ARG A 243 -20.87 -15.08 6.99
N ALA A 244 -19.72 -14.75 7.56
CA ALA A 244 -19.54 -13.53 8.36
C ALA A 244 -19.84 -12.25 7.57
N VAL A 245 -19.63 -12.28 6.25
CA VAL A 245 -19.96 -11.14 5.37
C VAL A 245 -21.33 -11.31 4.73
N MET A 246 -21.62 -12.46 4.11
CA MET A 246 -22.80 -12.60 3.24
C MET A 246 -24.08 -12.96 3.97
N GLU A 247 -24.00 -13.65 5.12
CA GLU A 247 -25.18 -14.08 5.88
C GLU A 247 -25.40 -13.23 7.14
N THR A 248 -24.35 -12.98 7.94
CA THR A 248 -24.50 -12.27 9.21
C THR A 248 -24.24 -10.78 9.12
N GLY A 249 -23.38 -10.34 8.20
CA GLY A 249 -22.95 -8.95 8.08
C GLY A 249 -22.05 -8.50 9.26
N GLU A 250 -21.35 -9.43 9.91
CA GLU A 250 -20.42 -9.14 11.00
C GLU A 250 -19.16 -8.41 10.51
N TYR A 251 -18.75 -8.73 9.27
CA TYR A 251 -17.62 -8.09 8.59
C TYR A 251 -18.06 -7.53 7.25
N ASP A 252 -17.32 -6.50 6.77
CA ASP A 252 -17.63 -5.77 5.54
C ASP A 252 -16.99 -6.41 4.31
N HIS A 253 -15.86 -7.12 4.49
CA HIS A 253 -15.12 -7.74 3.40
C HIS A 253 -14.49 -9.06 3.83
N ALA A 254 -14.62 -10.07 2.97
CA ALA A 254 -13.89 -11.33 3.08
C ALA A 254 -13.07 -11.58 1.82
N TRP A 255 -11.84 -12.05 1.99
CA TRP A 255 -10.91 -12.27 0.90
C TRP A 255 -10.68 -13.75 0.60
N ASN A 256 -10.46 -14.05 -0.68
CA ASN A 256 -10.01 -15.35 -1.18
C ASN A 256 -10.91 -16.50 -0.70
N LEU A 257 -12.21 -16.35 -0.90
CA LEU A 257 -13.18 -17.39 -0.56
C LEU A 257 -13.08 -18.52 -1.58
N GLN A 258 -12.17 -19.45 -1.37
CA GLN A 258 -12.01 -20.67 -2.18
C GLN A 258 -13.15 -21.66 -1.87
N LEU A 259 -14.35 -21.32 -2.31
CA LEU A 259 -15.57 -22.10 -2.11
C LEU A 259 -16.16 -22.51 -3.46
N ALA A 260 -16.89 -23.63 -3.47
CA ALA A 260 -17.64 -24.03 -4.64
C ALA A 260 -18.66 -22.95 -5.03
N PRO A 261 -18.85 -22.67 -6.34
CA PRO A 261 -19.74 -21.61 -6.80
C PRO A 261 -21.16 -21.70 -6.27
N GLU A 262 -21.67 -22.91 -6.05
CA GLU A 262 -23.00 -23.18 -5.50
C GLU A 262 -23.10 -22.72 -4.04
N VAL A 263 -22.02 -22.89 -3.26
CA VAL A 263 -21.94 -22.45 -1.86
C VAL A 263 -21.93 -20.93 -1.79
N ILE A 264 -21.13 -20.27 -2.65
CA ILE A 264 -21.09 -18.79 -2.73
C ILE A 264 -22.46 -18.24 -3.11
N LYS A 265 -23.13 -18.86 -4.09
CA LYS A 265 -24.47 -18.47 -4.52
C LYS A 265 -25.50 -18.59 -3.39
N GLN A 266 -25.50 -19.71 -2.67
CA GLN A 266 -26.37 -19.93 -1.52
C GLN A 266 -26.14 -18.88 -0.42
N MET A 267 -24.89 -18.60 -0.08
CA MET A 267 -24.55 -17.56 0.92
C MET A 267 -25.03 -16.16 0.47
N ALA A 268 -24.92 -15.83 -0.81
CA ALA A 268 -25.38 -14.56 -1.35
C ALA A 268 -26.92 -14.36 -1.24
N GLU A 269 -27.70 -15.45 -1.17
CA GLU A 269 -29.14 -15.40 -0.91
C GLU A 269 -29.47 -14.87 0.50
N GLY A 270 -28.51 -14.88 1.42
CA GLY A 270 -28.63 -14.26 2.74
C GLY A 270 -28.79 -12.74 2.71
N GLY A 271 -28.39 -12.09 1.61
CA GLY A 271 -28.70 -10.69 1.28
C GLY A 271 -27.93 -9.62 2.06
N LYS A 272 -26.94 -9.99 2.89
CA LYS A 272 -26.12 -9.02 3.65
C LYS A 272 -24.91 -8.55 2.85
N GLY A 273 -24.32 -9.43 2.05
CA GLY A 273 -23.18 -9.15 1.18
C GLY A 273 -23.38 -9.70 -0.22
N LYS A 274 -22.46 -9.39 -1.12
CA LYS A 274 -22.45 -9.89 -2.49
C LYS A 274 -21.07 -10.42 -2.86
N PRO A 275 -20.98 -11.52 -3.63
CA PRO A 275 -19.73 -11.98 -4.18
C PRO A 275 -19.22 -11.01 -5.27
N VAL A 276 -17.91 -10.78 -5.27
CA VAL A 276 -17.20 -10.07 -6.33
C VAL A 276 -16.17 -11.04 -6.89
N SER A 277 -16.26 -11.36 -8.16
CA SER A 277 -15.31 -12.22 -8.86
C SER A 277 -14.30 -11.37 -9.62
N GLY A 278 -13.02 -11.73 -9.50
CA GLY A 278 -11.93 -11.14 -10.25
C GLY A 278 -11.11 -12.22 -10.97
N PHE A 279 -10.44 -11.83 -12.05
CA PHE A 279 -9.45 -12.69 -12.68
C PHE A 279 -8.12 -12.54 -11.94
N SER A 280 -7.50 -13.67 -11.63
CA SER A 280 -6.13 -13.73 -11.11
C SER A 280 -5.21 -14.27 -12.18
N THR A 281 -3.98 -13.74 -12.25
CA THR A 281 -2.89 -14.31 -13.05
C THR A 281 -2.25 -15.52 -12.35
N ALA A 282 -2.56 -15.76 -11.08
CA ALA A 282 -2.13 -16.94 -10.36
C ALA A 282 -2.95 -18.15 -10.84
N VAL A 283 -2.25 -19.17 -11.33
CA VAL A 283 -2.84 -20.48 -11.63
C VAL A 283 -2.69 -21.31 -10.37
N GLU A 284 -3.79 -21.55 -9.67
CA GLU A 284 -3.83 -22.55 -8.61
C GLU A 284 -3.85 -23.95 -9.26
N ARG A 285 -2.87 -24.77 -8.91
CA ARG A 285 -2.76 -26.17 -9.35
C ARG A 285 -3.31 -27.11 -8.29
#